data_b096342ef0d43141bc89f5c86bc0d35a
#
_entry.id   b096342ef0d43141bc89f5c86bc0d35a
#
_cell.length_a   1.000
_cell.length_b   1.000
_cell.length_c   1.000
_cell.angle_alpha   90.00
_cell.angle_beta   90.00
_cell.angle_gamma   90.00
#
_symmetry.space_group_name_H-M   'P 1'
#
loop_
_entity.id
_entity.type
_entity.pdbx_description
1 polymer ?
#
loop_
_entity_poly.entity_id
_entity_poly.type
_entity_poly.pdbx_seq_one_letter_code
_entity_poly.pdbx_strand_id
1 'polypeptide(L)'
;MIIDRAGRACFNRRPMATIGCVYLVGAGPGDPGLLTRRGADLIGCADVLAYDALCNPSLLKLAPESAEIIYAGKRAADHAIPQGELNQLLVQKACEGKTVVRLKGGDPFVFGRGGEEAEELAEAGVPFEIVPGISSSVAAPAYAGIPVTHRDHCSSYTVITGHERPEKGNESSINWKQLAESDGTKVILMGVERIRGIAERLMENGLDVETPVGMVRWGTTCRQETLTGTLETIADLVEQKGFKAPAVTIVGGVVDLREQLSWFERRPLFGRRVVVTRTRTQASVLGARLSELGADVLEIPTIKIAEPEDQEALRDGLLGLGSYQWLVFTSPNGVDCFFNYFFKGFDDLRDLGGCRIAAVGPATAAKLKALHLKIDLMPDCYTAEGVAAAFRDSEEYSIENENVALFRAQVASPELPRELESLGAIVDDIPVYQTVSETEDRNGAVARLEEGGADWITFTSSSTAEHFDARFGLVATLEKHGARVLSIGPETTKALKKLGVEPAVEAQPHSIDGMVEALMAAAG
;
A
#
# COMPACT_ATOMS: atom_id res chain seq x y z
N MET A 1 -1.44 30.07 7.19
CA MET A 1 -0.69 28.82 6.98
C MET A 1 -0.80 28.05 8.27
N ILE A 2 -1.63 27.03 8.31
CA ILE A 2 -1.77 26.16 9.49
C ILE A 2 -0.99 24.90 9.16
N ILE A 3 -0.02 24.57 10.01
CA ILE A 3 0.80 23.37 9.89
C ILE A 3 0.05 22.27 10.67
N ASP A 4 -0.21 21.11 10.07
CA ASP A 4 -0.75 19.95 10.79
C ASP A 4 0.29 19.41 11.78
N ARG A 5 -0.15 18.50 12.68
CA ARG A 5 0.73 17.87 13.68
C ARG A 5 1.89 17.04 13.10
N ALA A 6 1.95 16.90 11.76
CA ALA A 6 3.05 16.25 11.03
C ALA A 6 3.96 17.24 10.30
N GLY A 7 3.84 18.56 10.57
CA GLY A 7 4.69 19.60 9.97
C GLY A 7 4.36 19.92 8.51
N ARG A 8 3.17 19.55 8.02
CA ARG A 8 2.76 19.76 6.63
C ARG A 8 1.89 21.00 6.50
N ALA A 9 2.17 21.82 5.50
CA ALA A 9 1.39 23.00 5.18
C ALA A 9 0.02 22.63 4.61
N CYS A 10 -1.02 22.63 5.44
CA CYS A 10 -2.39 22.64 4.96
C CYS A 10 -2.77 24.05 4.56
N PHE A 11 -3.14 24.26 3.31
CA PHE A 11 -3.58 25.56 2.82
C PHE A 11 -4.88 25.99 3.50
N ASN A 12 -4.82 27.10 4.16
CA ASN A 12 -5.84 27.97 4.80
C ASN A 12 -7.29 27.48 4.81
N ARG A 13 -7.82 27.22 6.00
CA ARG A 13 -9.25 27.36 6.29
C ARG A 13 -9.57 28.86 6.52
N ARG A 14 -10.42 29.44 5.66
CA ARG A 14 -11.03 30.75 5.87
C ARG A 14 -12.37 30.60 6.62
N PRO A 15 -12.74 31.51 7.52
CA PRO A 15 -14.06 31.53 8.15
C PRO A 15 -15.07 32.23 7.23
N MET A 16 -16.21 31.61 7.02
CA MET A 16 -17.48 31.87 6.32
C MET A 16 -17.71 30.84 5.23
N ALA A 17 -18.97 30.43 5.02
CA ALA A 17 -19.43 29.40 4.09
C ALA A 17 -18.68 29.41 2.73
N THR A 18 -17.47 28.94 2.75
CA THR A 18 -16.61 28.90 1.59
C THR A 18 -16.83 27.56 0.89
N ILE A 19 -17.28 27.65 -0.34
CA ILE A 19 -17.28 26.49 -1.26
C ILE A 19 -15.91 25.84 -1.16
N GLY A 20 -15.87 24.53 -0.97
CA GLY A 20 -14.63 23.73 -0.96
C GLY A 20 -13.97 23.68 -2.36
N CYS A 21 -12.97 22.82 -2.53
CA CYS A 21 -12.26 22.67 -3.78
C CYS A 21 -12.29 21.21 -4.23
N VAL A 22 -12.45 20.98 -5.54
CA VAL A 22 -12.34 19.65 -6.15
C VAL A 22 -10.99 19.51 -6.84
N TYR A 23 -10.25 18.45 -6.50
CA TYR A 23 -8.99 18.11 -7.13
C TYR A 23 -9.17 16.87 -8.00
N LEU A 24 -9.01 17.03 -9.34
CA LEU A 24 -9.00 15.91 -10.27
C LEU A 24 -7.58 15.36 -10.35
N VAL A 25 -7.31 14.27 -9.65
CA VAL A 25 -5.96 13.74 -9.44
C VAL A 25 -5.73 12.47 -10.25
N GLY A 26 -4.66 12.43 -11.04
CA GLY A 26 -4.22 11.22 -11.70
C GLY A 26 -3.60 10.23 -10.72
N ALA A 27 -4.18 9.03 -10.64
CA ALA A 27 -3.71 7.93 -9.79
C ALA A 27 -2.48 7.20 -10.36
N GLY A 28 -2.09 7.52 -11.59
CA GLY A 28 -1.13 6.71 -12.32
C GLY A 28 -1.72 5.40 -12.88
N PRO A 29 -0.89 4.55 -13.50
CA PRO A 29 -1.34 3.40 -14.28
C PRO A 29 -1.59 2.13 -13.46
N GLY A 30 -1.24 2.13 -12.17
CA GLY A 30 -1.41 0.97 -11.28
C GLY A 30 -0.35 0.84 -10.19
N ASP A 31 0.92 1.09 -10.48
CA ASP A 31 1.98 1.13 -9.46
C ASP A 31 1.78 2.37 -8.56
N PRO A 32 1.59 2.19 -7.23
CA PRO A 32 1.45 3.31 -6.30
C PRO A 32 2.65 4.27 -6.28
N GLY A 33 3.84 3.77 -6.61
CA GLY A 33 5.06 4.57 -6.72
C GLY A 33 5.04 5.58 -7.87
N LEU A 34 4.08 5.45 -8.81
CA LEU A 34 3.88 6.38 -9.91
C LEU A 34 2.84 7.47 -9.61
N LEU A 35 2.32 7.54 -8.40
CA LEU A 35 1.52 8.67 -7.96
C LEU A 35 2.40 9.91 -7.83
N THR A 36 1.93 11.05 -8.35
CA THR A 36 2.66 12.30 -8.17
C THR A 36 2.70 12.70 -6.70
N ARG A 37 3.77 13.37 -6.29
CA ARG A 37 3.90 13.89 -4.93
C ARG A 37 2.73 14.82 -4.56
N ARG A 38 2.31 15.71 -5.50
CA ARG A 38 1.14 16.59 -5.31
C ARG A 38 -0.14 15.78 -5.10
N GLY A 39 -0.32 14.69 -5.86
CA GLY A 39 -1.47 13.79 -5.69
C GLY A 39 -1.50 13.15 -4.30
N ALA A 40 -0.36 12.66 -3.82
CA ALA A 40 -0.24 12.06 -2.49
C ALA A 40 -0.56 13.06 -1.37
N ASP A 41 -0.02 14.29 -1.47
CA ASP A 41 -0.28 15.35 -0.49
C ASP A 41 -1.77 15.73 -0.42
N LEU A 42 -2.45 15.80 -1.58
CA LEU A 42 -3.88 16.12 -1.66
C LEU A 42 -4.76 14.99 -1.12
N ILE A 43 -4.45 13.73 -1.43
CA ILE A 43 -5.15 12.57 -0.84
C ILE A 43 -5.02 12.62 0.69
N GLY A 44 -3.84 12.96 1.22
CA GLY A 44 -3.59 13.09 2.66
C GLY A 44 -4.34 14.23 3.37
N CYS A 45 -4.95 15.14 2.62
CA CYS A 45 -5.75 16.26 3.15
C CYS A 45 -7.23 16.20 2.73
N ALA A 46 -7.69 15.12 2.10
CA ALA A 46 -9.04 14.99 1.60
C ALA A 46 -10.08 14.81 2.72
N ASP A 47 -11.19 15.53 2.63
CA ASP A 47 -12.41 15.24 3.40
C ASP A 47 -13.25 14.17 2.70
N VAL A 48 -13.18 14.14 1.35
CA VAL A 48 -13.86 13.16 0.48
C VAL A 48 -12.89 12.66 -0.58
N LEU A 49 -12.81 11.34 -0.74
CA LEU A 49 -11.99 10.69 -1.77
C LEU A 49 -12.89 9.81 -2.66
N ALA A 50 -13.18 10.27 -3.88
CA ALA A 50 -13.90 9.49 -4.90
C ALA A 50 -12.91 8.85 -5.88
N TYR A 51 -12.99 7.52 -6.11
CA TYR A 51 -11.99 6.80 -6.89
C TYR A 51 -12.58 5.81 -7.89
N ASP A 52 -11.86 5.56 -9.00
CA ASP A 52 -12.23 4.64 -10.08
C ASP A 52 -11.77 3.20 -9.83
N ALA A 53 -12.35 2.26 -10.58
CA ALA A 53 -11.97 0.85 -10.58
C ALA A 53 -10.52 0.57 -10.99
N LEU A 54 -9.89 1.45 -11.76
CA LEU A 54 -8.50 1.31 -12.24
C LEU A 54 -7.47 1.91 -11.27
N CYS A 55 -7.91 2.62 -10.23
CA CYS A 55 -7.02 3.12 -9.19
C CYS A 55 -6.53 1.97 -8.31
N ASN A 56 -5.24 1.99 -7.96
CA ASN A 56 -4.72 1.01 -7.02
C ASN A 56 -5.30 1.27 -5.61
N PRO A 57 -5.99 0.29 -5.00
CA PRO A 57 -6.60 0.46 -3.68
C PRO A 57 -5.62 0.81 -2.57
N SER A 58 -4.32 0.51 -2.72
CA SER A 58 -3.31 0.89 -1.71
C SER A 58 -3.18 2.40 -1.55
N LEU A 59 -3.56 3.20 -2.56
CA LEU A 59 -3.56 4.66 -2.49
C LEU A 59 -4.58 5.21 -1.49
N LEU A 60 -5.65 4.47 -1.20
CA LEU A 60 -6.67 4.87 -0.23
C LEU A 60 -6.12 5.00 1.20
N LYS A 61 -5.00 4.33 1.49
CA LYS A 61 -4.30 4.42 2.79
C LYS A 61 -3.70 5.80 3.07
N LEU A 62 -3.48 6.59 2.01
CA LEU A 62 -2.97 7.95 2.14
C LEU A 62 -4.03 8.91 2.67
N ALA A 63 -5.32 8.59 2.54
CA ALA A 63 -6.43 9.41 3.02
C ALA A 63 -6.51 9.38 4.55
N PRO A 64 -6.94 10.50 5.18
CA PRO A 64 -7.23 10.53 6.60
C PRO A 64 -8.27 9.48 7.00
N GLU A 65 -8.21 9.00 8.24
CA GLU A 65 -9.23 8.06 8.76
C GLU A 65 -10.65 8.64 8.75
N SER A 66 -10.75 9.96 8.88
CA SER A 66 -12.02 10.71 8.83
C SER A 66 -12.54 10.95 7.42
N ALA A 67 -11.77 10.64 6.37
CA ALA A 67 -12.19 10.89 5.00
C ALA A 67 -13.34 9.95 4.57
N GLU A 68 -14.32 10.52 3.91
CA GLU A 68 -15.41 9.77 3.26
C GLU A 68 -14.85 9.14 1.96
N ILE A 69 -14.86 7.81 1.87
CA ILE A 69 -14.36 7.07 0.70
C ILE A 69 -15.53 6.67 -0.20
N ILE A 70 -15.52 7.14 -1.45
CA ILE A 70 -16.59 6.89 -2.43
C ILE A 70 -16.03 6.10 -3.62
N TYR A 71 -16.57 4.91 -3.85
CA TYR A 71 -16.23 4.13 -5.03
C TYR A 71 -17.09 4.55 -6.23
N ALA A 72 -16.47 5.05 -7.28
CA ALA A 72 -17.13 5.55 -8.50
C ALA A 72 -17.05 4.57 -9.69
N GLY A 73 -16.40 3.40 -9.52
CA GLY A 73 -16.22 2.40 -10.57
C GLY A 73 -17.39 1.44 -10.72
N LYS A 74 -17.36 0.61 -11.76
CA LYS A 74 -18.33 -0.49 -11.95
C LYS A 74 -17.92 -1.69 -11.09
N ARG A 75 -18.84 -2.20 -10.25
CA ARG A 75 -18.74 -3.53 -9.63
C ARG A 75 -19.68 -4.49 -10.35
N ALA A 76 -19.33 -5.77 -10.35
CA ALA A 76 -20.13 -6.80 -11.02
C ALA A 76 -21.57 -6.94 -10.48
N ALA A 77 -21.84 -6.47 -9.26
CA ALA A 77 -23.14 -6.56 -8.58
C ALA A 77 -23.85 -5.23 -8.33
N ASP A 78 -23.15 -4.07 -8.48
CA ASP A 78 -23.74 -2.75 -8.22
C ASP A 78 -23.68 -1.90 -9.49
N HIS A 79 -24.74 -1.12 -9.73
CA HIS A 79 -24.74 -0.13 -10.81
C HIS A 79 -23.64 0.89 -10.55
N ALA A 80 -22.77 1.10 -11.56
CA ALA A 80 -21.84 2.22 -11.54
C ALA A 80 -22.62 3.53 -11.37
N ILE A 81 -22.11 4.45 -10.57
CA ILE A 81 -22.65 5.79 -10.51
C ILE A 81 -22.55 6.38 -11.93
N PRO A 82 -23.70 6.76 -12.57
CA PRO A 82 -23.64 7.41 -13.87
C PRO A 82 -22.77 8.67 -13.83
N GLN A 83 -22.06 9.00 -14.91
CA GLN A 83 -21.12 10.13 -14.90
C GLN A 83 -21.77 11.44 -14.42
N GLY A 84 -22.98 11.74 -14.90
CA GLY A 84 -23.70 12.94 -14.46
C GLY A 84 -24.02 12.96 -12.96
N GLU A 85 -24.39 11.82 -12.38
CA GLU A 85 -24.63 11.72 -10.93
C GLU A 85 -23.32 11.87 -10.14
N LEU A 86 -22.22 11.31 -10.63
CA LEU A 86 -20.90 11.50 -10.04
C LEU A 86 -20.49 12.97 -10.05
N ASN A 87 -20.65 13.65 -11.19
CA ASN A 87 -20.33 15.06 -11.31
C ASN A 87 -21.15 15.93 -10.34
N GLN A 88 -22.46 15.66 -10.25
CA GLN A 88 -23.33 16.33 -9.27
C GLN A 88 -22.90 16.06 -7.83
N LEU A 89 -22.47 14.83 -7.52
CA LEU A 89 -21.97 14.46 -6.20
C LEU A 89 -20.70 15.26 -5.84
N LEU A 90 -19.76 15.41 -6.79
CA LEU A 90 -18.54 16.21 -6.57
C LEU A 90 -18.87 17.68 -6.31
N VAL A 91 -19.81 18.27 -7.09
CA VAL A 91 -20.31 19.63 -6.89
C VAL A 91 -20.95 19.77 -5.52
N GLN A 92 -21.84 18.85 -5.14
CA GLN A 92 -22.53 18.88 -3.85
C GLN A 92 -21.54 18.86 -2.68
N LYS A 93 -20.57 17.92 -2.69
CA LYS A 93 -19.57 17.81 -1.62
C LYS A 93 -18.69 19.05 -1.50
N ALA A 94 -18.35 19.68 -2.63
CA ALA A 94 -17.63 20.95 -2.60
C ALA A 94 -18.48 22.10 -2.06
N CYS A 95 -19.77 22.17 -2.40
CA CYS A 95 -20.71 23.16 -1.83
C CYS A 95 -20.88 23.01 -0.31
N GLU A 96 -20.66 21.80 0.24
CA GLU A 96 -20.60 21.55 1.69
C GLU A 96 -19.31 22.10 2.34
N GLY A 97 -18.43 22.75 1.58
CA GLY A 97 -17.14 23.28 2.04
C GLY A 97 -16.03 22.26 2.16
N LYS A 98 -16.19 21.06 1.60
CA LYS A 98 -15.24 19.95 1.72
C LYS A 98 -14.12 20.02 0.69
N THR A 99 -12.95 19.53 1.07
CA THR A 99 -11.83 19.21 0.17
C THR A 99 -12.12 17.87 -0.50
N VAL A 100 -12.45 17.89 -1.79
CA VAL A 100 -12.84 16.69 -2.54
C VAL A 100 -11.70 16.28 -3.46
N VAL A 101 -11.21 15.06 -3.33
CA VAL A 101 -10.24 14.46 -4.26
C VAL A 101 -10.94 13.43 -5.12
N ARG A 102 -10.96 13.69 -6.43
CA ARG A 102 -11.40 12.76 -7.46
C ARG A 102 -10.19 12.05 -8.04
N LEU A 103 -9.93 10.81 -7.61
CA LEU A 103 -8.80 10.00 -8.04
C LEU A 103 -9.16 9.20 -9.29
N LYS A 104 -8.42 9.40 -10.37
CA LYS A 104 -8.70 8.83 -11.70
C LYS A 104 -7.53 7.97 -12.18
N GLY A 105 -7.79 6.78 -12.70
CA GLY A 105 -6.75 5.92 -13.27
C GLY A 105 -5.97 6.62 -14.40
N GLY A 106 -4.65 6.50 -14.39
CA GLY A 106 -3.77 7.18 -15.33
C GLY A 106 -3.69 8.69 -15.11
N ASP A 107 -4.00 9.45 -16.15
CA ASP A 107 -4.08 10.92 -16.15
C ASP A 107 -5.54 11.36 -16.35
N PRO A 108 -6.03 12.40 -15.63
CA PRO A 108 -7.42 12.84 -15.73
C PRO A 108 -7.84 13.30 -17.12
N PHE A 109 -6.93 13.88 -17.91
CA PHE A 109 -7.19 14.48 -19.21
C PHE A 109 -6.81 13.59 -20.40
N VAL A 110 -6.17 12.43 -20.18
CA VAL A 110 -5.84 11.48 -21.24
C VAL A 110 -6.89 10.37 -21.27
N PHE A 111 -7.94 10.54 -22.07
CA PHE A 111 -9.08 9.63 -22.22
C PHE A 111 -9.78 9.27 -20.88
N GLY A 112 -9.60 10.11 -19.86
CA GLY A 112 -10.14 9.91 -18.52
C GLY A 112 -11.45 10.66 -18.25
N ARG A 113 -12.02 11.38 -19.20
CA ARG A 113 -13.23 12.22 -19.08
C ARG A 113 -13.11 13.35 -18.04
N GLY A 114 -11.88 13.65 -17.57
CA GLY A 114 -11.65 14.73 -16.61
C GLY A 114 -12.04 16.12 -17.16
N GLY A 115 -12.01 16.31 -18.48
CA GLY A 115 -12.51 17.52 -19.13
C GLY A 115 -14.01 17.73 -18.87
N GLU A 116 -14.84 16.70 -19.02
CA GLU A 116 -16.27 16.74 -18.75
C GLU A 116 -16.56 17.04 -17.27
N GLU A 117 -15.80 16.42 -16.36
CA GLU A 117 -15.90 16.71 -14.91
C GLU A 117 -15.51 18.17 -14.59
N ALA A 118 -14.46 18.68 -15.21
CA ALA A 118 -13.99 20.07 -15.03
C ALA A 118 -14.98 21.11 -15.57
N GLU A 119 -15.60 20.83 -16.73
CA GLU A 119 -16.63 21.69 -17.33
C GLU A 119 -17.83 21.86 -16.40
N GLU A 120 -18.39 20.78 -15.84
CA GLU A 120 -19.51 20.84 -14.89
C GLU A 120 -19.15 21.56 -13.59
N LEU A 121 -17.92 21.38 -13.07
CA LEU A 121 -17.42 22.11 -11.91
C LEU A 121 -17.35 23.62 -12.19
N ALA A 122 -16.85 23.99 -13.39
CA ALA A 122 -16.76 25.39 -13.82
C ALA A 122 -18.16 26.03 -13.96
N GLU A 123 -19.12 25.32 -14.58
CA GLU A 123 -20.50 25.75 -14.74
C GLU A 123 -21.20 25.95 -13.38
N ALA A 124 -20.90 25.08 -12.41
CA ALA A 124 -21.40 25.18 -11.04
C ALA A 124 -20.67 26.25 -10.19
N GLY A 125 -19.62 26.91 -10.72
CA GLY A 125 -18.83 27.88 -9.98
C GLY A 125 -18.02 27.28 -8.84
N VAL A 126 -17.70 25.99 -8.89
CA VAL A 126 -16.89 25.27 -7.91
C VAL A 126 -15.42 25.40 -8.24
N PRO A 127 -14.56 25.86 -7.31
CA PRO A 127 -13.11 25.85 -7.52
C PRO A 127 -12.57 24.46 -7.74
N PHE A 128 -11.69 24.28 -8.73
CA PHE A 128 -11.04 22.98 -8.99
C PHE A 128 -9.58 23.15 -9.43
N GLU A 129 -8.82 22.07 -9.28
CA GLU A 129 -7.43 21.97 -9.76
C GLU A 129 -7.25 20.61 -10.47
N ILE A 130 -6.49 20.61 -11.57
CA ILE A 130 -6.10 19.38 -12.26
C ILE A 130 -4.69 19.01 -11.83
N VAL A 131 -4.52 17.79 -11.32
CA VAL A 131 -3.22 17.22 -10.97
C VAL A 131 -2.90 16.09 -11.94
N PRO A 132 -2.03 16.29 -12.92
CA PRO A 132 -1.67 15.27 -13.89
C PRO A 132 -1.18 13.98 -13.22
N GLY A 133 -1.38 12.86 -13.91
CA GLY A 133 -0.86 11.56 -13.52
C GLY A 133 -0.07 10.91 -14.67
N ILE A 134 0.65 9.83 -14.36
CA ILE A 134 1.35 9.07 -15.39
C ILE A 134 0.32 8.26 -16.19
N SER A 135 0.17 8.60 -17.47
CA SER A 135 -0.75 7.88 -18.38
C SER A 135 -0.27 6.45 -18.63
N SER A 136 -1.22 5.51 -18.68
CA SER A 136 -0.94 4.12 -19.08
C SER A 136 -0.34 4.00 -20.49
N SER A 137 -0.59 4.98 -21.36
CA SER A 137 -0.01 5.02 -22.72
C SER A 137 1.52 5.10 -22.73
N VAL A 138 2.12 5.57 -21.64
CA VAL A 138 3.58 5.66 -21.48
C VAL A 138 4.08 4.60 -20.51
N ALA A 139 3.42 4.45 -19.38
CA ALA A 139 3.93 3.61 -18.32
C ALA A 139 3.75 2.11 -18.56
N ALA A 140 2.62 1.66 -19.13
CA ALA A 140 2.43 0.25 -19.40
C ALA A 140 3.45 -0.30 -20.42
N PRO A 141 3.73 0.38 -21.54
CA PRO A 141 4.84 0.00 -22.42
C PRO A 141 6.19 -0.02 -21.71
N ALA A 142 6.52 1.01 -20.91
CA ALA A 142 7.80 1.10 -20.22
C ALA A 142 8.02 -0.08 -19.26
N TYR A 143 6.98 -0.49 -18.53
CA TYR A 143 7.04 -1.65 -17.61
C TYR A 143 7.07 -2.98 -18.38
N ALA A 144 6.57 -3.01 -19.60
CA ALA A 144 6.74 -4.16 -20.49
C ALA A 144 8.09 -4.18 -21.22
N GLY A 145 8.96 -3.18 -21.01
CA GLY A 145 10.23 -3.07 -21.73
C GLY A 145 10.09 -2.60 -23.17
N ILE A 146 9.01 -1.86 -23.47
CA ILE A 146 8.73 -1.30 -24.80
C ILE A 146 8.80 0.23 -24.72
N PRO A 147 9.87 0.88 -25.17
CA PRO A 147 9.94 2.34 -25.20
C PRO A 147 9.00 2.87 -26.29
N VAL A 148 8.14 3.85 -25.97
CA VAL A 148 7.21 4.42 -26.97
C VAL A 148 7.90 5.29 -28.02
N THR A 149 9.15 5.70 -27.78
CA THR A 149 10.03 6.37 -28.74
C THR A 149 11.43 5.78 -28.64
N HIS A 150 12.12 5.67 -29.78
CA HIS A 150 13.52 5.22 -29.83
C HIS A 150 14.20 5.82 -31.04
N ARG A 151 15.43 6.33 -30.89
CA ARG A 151 16.13 7.06 -31.95
C ARG A 151 16.22 6.30 -33.27
N ASP A 152 16.42 4.98 -33.20
CA ASP A 152 16.60 4.13 -34.37
C ASP A 152 15.29 3.57 -34.95
N HIS A 153 14.15 3.70 -34.22
CA HIS A 153 12.87 3.13 -34.61
C HIS A 153 11.81 4.18 -34.94
N CYS A 154 11.77 5.29 -34.25
CA CYS A 154 10.74 6.32 -34.48
C CYS A 154 11.07 7.66 -33.80
N SER A 155 10.61 8.74 -34.45
CA SER A 155 10.76 10.11 -33.94
C SER A 155 9.46 10.67 -33.33
N SER A 156 8.38 9.92 -33.38
CA SER A 156 7.06 10.33 -32.86
C SER A 156 6.29 9.16 -32.32
N TYR A 157 5.31 9.44 -31.49
CA TYR A 157 4.28 8.46 -31.14
C TYR A 157 2.92 9.13 -31.08
N THR A 158 1.88 8.38 -31.44
CA THR A 158 0.50 8.85 -31.48
C THR A 158 -0.35 8.03 -30.55
N VAL A 159 -1.12 8.69 -29.67
CA VAL A 159 -2.05 8.02 -28.74
C VAL A 159 -3.47 8.20 -29.24
N ILE A 160 -4.18 7.09 -29.43
CA ILE A 160 -5.57 7.07 -29.86
C ILE A 160 -6.44 6.22 -28.94
N THR A 161 -7.77 6.41 -29.03
CA THR A 161 -8.74 5.51 -28.41
C THR A 161 -9.25 4.48 -29.41
N GLY A 162 -9.29 3.22 -29.03
CA GLY A 162 -9.97 2.16 -29.82
C GLY A 162 -11.49 2.14 -29.58
N HIS A 163 -12.01 2.98 -28.69
CA HIS A 163 -13.43 3.04 -28.36
C HIS A 163 -14.02 4.42 -28.71
N GLU A 164 -14.60 4.55 -29.92
CA GLU A 164 -15.31 5.75 -30.33
C GLU A 164 -16.78 5.71 -29.90
N ARG A 165 -17.43 6.87 -29.76
CA ARG A 165 -18.86 6.95 -29.37
C ARG A 165 -19.75 6.29 -30.47
N PRO A 166 -20.72 5.43 -30.05
CA PRO A 166 -21.61 4.75 -31.01
C PRO A 166 -22.50 5.70 -31.83
N GLU A 167 -22.73 6.90 -31.33
CA GLU A 167 -23.64 7.91 -31.93
C GLU A 167 -23.12 8.53 -33.22
N LYS A 168 -21.82 8.33 -33.57
CA LYS A 168 -21.22 8.83 -34.82
C LYS A 168 -21.46 7.95 -36.05
N GLY A 169 -22.28 6.90 -35.94
CA GLY A 169 -22.51 5.96 -37.02
C GLY A 169 -21.26 5.14 -37.38
N ASN A 170 -21.14 4.69 -38.63
CA ASN A 170 -19.99 3.89 -39.12
C ASN A 170 -18.75 4.74 -39.43
N GLU A 171 -18.81 6.07 -39.31
CA GLU A 171 -17.69 6.94 -39.65
C GLU A 171 -16.76 7.10 -38.41
N SER A 172 -15.55 6.55 -38.52
CA SER A 172 -14.49 6.75 -37.55
C SER A 172 -13.98 8.20 -37.57
N SER A 173 -13.78 8.81 -36.41
CA SER A 173 -13.11 10.11 -36.32
C SER A 173 -11.59 10.02 -36.46
N ILE A 174 -11.05 8.82 -36.47
CA ILE A 174 -9.62 8.54 -36.65
C ILE A 174 -9.29 8.52 -38.15
N ASN A 175 -8.32 9.32 -38.53
CA ASN A 175 -7.77 9.26 -39.88
C ASN A 175 -6.80 8.08 -39.99
N TRP A 176 -7.35 6.90 -40.30
CA TRP A 176 -6.60 5.63 -40.37
C TRP A 176 -5.49 5.67 -41.42
N LYS A 177 -5.71 6.36 -42.54
CA LYS A 177 -4.70 6.52 -43.58
C LYS A 177 -3.48 7.30 -43.07
N GLN A 178 -3.72 8.47 -42.48
CA GLN A 178 -2.64 9.27 -41.91
C GLN A 178 -1.92 8.54 -40.76
N LEU A 179 -2.66 7.77 -39.98
CA LEU A 179 -2.09 6.98 -38.88
C LEU A 179 -1.19 5.87 -39.40
N ALA A 180 -1.60 5.15 -40.46
CA ALA A 180 -0.82 4.10 -41.08
C ALA A 180 0.43 4.65 -41.78
N GLU A 181 0.30 5.77 -42.51
CA GLU A 181 1.42 6.42 -43.22
C GLU A 181 2.47 7.05 -42.27
N SER A 182 2.15 7.28 -41.03
CA SER A 182 3.09 7.86 -40.07
C SER A 182 4.15 6.84 -39.61
N ASP A 183 5.44 7.23 -39.59
CA ASP A 183 6.55 6.38 -39.14
C ASP A 183 6.59 6.21 -37.57
N GLY A 184 5.70 6.85 -36.87
CA GLY A 184 5.68 6.84 -35.39
C GLY A 184 5.07 5.58 -34.80
N THR A 185 5.36 5.35 -33.50
CA THR A 185 4.69 4.32 -32.71
C THR A 185 3.22 4.68 -32.50
N LYS A 186 2.32 3.72 -32.66
CA LYS A 186 0.89 3.89 -32.40
C LYS A 186 0.57 3.25 -31.05
N VAL A 187 0.01 4.02 -30.11
CA VAL A 187 -0.43 3.54 -28.81
C VAL A 187 -1.94 3.66 -28.73
N ILE A 188 -2.62 2.52 -28.55
CA ILE A 188 -4.07 2.44 -28.62
C ILE A 188 -4.61 2.07 -27.25
N LEU A 189 -5.40 2.95 -26.66
CA LEU A 189 -6.12 2.70 -25.42
C LEU A 189 -7.53 2.17 -25.71
N MET A 190 -8.08 1.33 -24.83
CA MET A 190 -9.44 0.79 -24.95
C MET A 190 -9.72 0.02 -26.26
N GLY A 191 -8.68 -0.62 -26.84
CA GLY A 191 -8.77 -1.28 -28.14
C GLY A 191 -8.95 -2.80 -28.12
N VAL A 192 -8.94 -3.46 -26.96
CA VAL A 192 -8.88 -4.95 -26.89
C VAL A 192 -10.03 -5.61 -27.64
N GLU A 193 -11.27 -5.22 -27.37
CA GLU A 193 -12.48 -5.82 -27.98
C GLU A 193 -12.58 -5.56 -29.49
N ARG A 194 -11.84 -4.59 -30.01
CA ARG A 194 -11.86 -4.16 -31.44
C ARG A 194 -10.53 -4.39 -32.13
N ILE A 195 -9.62 -5.16 -31.50
CA ILE A 195 -8.24 -5.29 -32.01
C ILE A 195 -8.20 -5.84 -33.44
N ARG A 196 -9.08 -6.78 -33.79
CA ARG A 196 -9.19 -7.32 -35.14
C ARG A 196 -9.48 -6.22 -36.19
N GLY A 197 -10.54 -5.45 -35.99
CA GLY A 197 -10.89 -4.36 -36.90
C GLY A 197 -9.88 -3.20 -36.90
N ILE A 198 -9.16 -2.98 -35.78
CA ILE A 198 -8.07 -2.00 -35.73
C ILE A 198 -6.88 -2.47 -36.58
N ALA A 199 -6.47 -3.73 -36.43
CA ALA A 199 -5.39 -4.32 -37.22
C ALA A 199 -5.72 -4.33 -38.73
N GLU A 200 -6.92 -4.77 -39.11
CA GLU A 200 -7.42 -4.75 -40.47
C GLU A 200 -7.35 -3.36 -41.09
N ARG A 201 -7.87 -2.33 -40.40
CA ARG A 201 -7.83 -0.94 -40.89
C ARG A 201 -6.42 -0.39 -41.09
N LEU A 202 -5.49 -0.74 -40.16
CA LEU A 202 -4.08 -0.33 -40.32
C LEU A 202 -3.44 -1.00 -41.54
N MET A 203 -3.67 -2.29 -41.76
CA MET A 203 -3.17 -3.04 -42.91
C MET A 203 -3.80 -2.57 -44.24
N GLU A 204 -5.12 -2.36 -44.29
CA GLU A 204 -5.83 -1.81 -45.44
C GLU A 204 -5.33 -0.42 -45.87
N ASN A 205 -4.82 0.36 -44.91
CA ASN A 205 -4.25 1.67 -45.15
C ASN A 205 -2.72 1.66 -45.36
N GLY A 206 -2.13 0.47 -45.56
CA GLY A 206 -0.75 0.32 -46.05
C GLY A 206 0.30 0.02 -44.97
N LEU A 207 -0.09 -0.25 -43.72
CA LEU A 207 0.87 -0.71 -42.71
C LEU A 207 1.19 -2.19 -42.97
N ASP A 208 2.48 -2.56 -42.89
CA ASP A 208 2.95 -3.92 -43.15
C ASP A 208 2.31 -4.92 -42.17
N VAL A 209 1.85 -6.05 -42.67
CA VAL A 209 1.22 -7.14 -41.92
C VAL A 209 2.16 -7.69 -40.82
N GLU A 210 3.46 -7.68 -41.10
CA GLU A 210 4.50 -8.10 -40.14
C GLU A 210 4.86 -7.03 -39.10
N THR A 211 4.22 -5.84 -39.14
CA THR A 211 4.49 -4.79 -38.12
C THR A 211 4.27 -5.33 -36.71
N PRO A 212 5.30 -5.23 -35.84
CA PRO A 212 5.19 -5.76 -34.47
C PRO A 212 4.10 -5.07 -33.65
N VAL A 213 3.37 -5.87 -32.87
CA VAL A 213 2.30 -5.42 -31.97
C VAL A 213 2.54 -5.99 -30.59
N GLY A 214 2.54 -5.12 -29.58
CA GLY A 214 2.54 -5.51 -28.16
C GLY A 214 1.25 -5.08 -27.48
N MET A 215 0.69 -5.92 -26.64
CA MET A 215 -0.46 -5.59 -25.81
C MET A 215 -0.12 -5.83 -24.33
N VAL A 216 -0.31 -4.82 -23.50
CA VAL A 216 0.04 -4.86 -22.09
C VAL A 216 -1.21 -4.69 -21.25
N ARG A 217 -1.63 -5.75 -20.59
CA ARG A 217 -2.78 -5.81 -19.68
C ARG A 217 -2.33 -5.59 -18.25
N TRP A 218 -3.15 -4.88 -17.47
CA TRP A 218 -2.83 -4.55 -16.07
C TRP A 218 -1.41 -4.00 -15.88
N GLY A 219 -0.93 -3.24 -16.86
CA GLY A 219 0.42 -2.70 -16.88
C GLY A 219 0.81 -2.01 -15.59
N THR A 220 2.08 -2.13 -15.19
CA THR A 220 2.69 -1.62 -13.96
C THR A 220 2.25 -2.32 -12.66
N THR A 221 1.42 -3.34 -12.76
CA THR A 221 1.03 -4.16 -11.61
C THR A 221 1.68 -5.54 -11.67
N CYS A 222 1.78 -6.23 -10.57
CA CYS A 222 2.23 -7.62 -10.52
C CYS A 222 1.38 -8.61 -11.33
N ARG A 223 0.17 -8.19 -11.77
CA ARG A 223 -0.71 -8.93 -12.67
C ARG A 223 -0.50 -8.57 -14.13
N GLN A 224 0.57 -7.82 -14.44
CA GLN A 224 0.88 -7.45 -15.81
C GLN A 224 1.00 -8.71 -16.68
N GLU A 225 0.35 -8.68 -17.80
CA GLU A 225 0.40 -9.72 -18.83
C GLU A 225 0.72 -9.04 -20.17
N THR A 226 1.79 -9.47 -20.82
CA THR A 226 2.20 -8.92 -22.09
C THR A 226 2.07 -9.95 -23.19
N LEU A 227 1.35 -9.59 -24.25
CA LEU A 227 1.15 -10.38 -25.46
C LEU A 227 1.85 -9.68 -26.61
N THR A 228 2.65 -10.41 -27.38
CA THR A 228 3.33 -9.89 -28.59
C THR A 228 2.98 -10.72 -29.81
N GLY A 229 2.91 -10.08 -30.95
CA GLY A 229 2.64 -10.66 -32.26
C GLY A 229 2.85 -9.62 -33.34
N THR A 230 2.27 -9.84 -34.53
CA THR A 230 2.24 -8.89 -35.66
C THR A 230 0.82 -8.38 -35.88
N LEU A 231 0.63 -7.40 -36.75
CA LEU A 231 -0.73 -6.95 -37.14
C LEU A 231 -1.57 -8.11 -37.65
N GLU A 232 -0.97 -9.06 -38.39
CA GLU A 232 -1.67 -10.23 -38.91
C GLU A 232 -2.13 -11.18 -37.77
N THR A 233 -1.30 -11.40 -36.78
CA THR A 233 -1.48 -12.48 -35.80
C THR A 233 -2.11 -12.05 -34.49
N ILE A 234 -2.01 -10.78 -34.11
CA ILE A 234 -2.36 -10.30 -32.75
C ILE A 234 -3.82 -10.57 -32.37
N ALA A 235 -4.76 -10.44 -33.33
CA ALA A 235 -6.18 -10.64 -33.06
C ALA A 235 -6.49 -12.10 -32.71
N ASP A 236 -5.89 -13.04 -33.44
CA ASP A 236 -6.04 -14.48 -33.17
C ASP A 236 -5.38 -14.87 -31.84
N LEU A 237 -4.24 -14.30 -31.53
CA LEU A 237 -3.56 -14.51 -30.23
C LEU A 237 -4.40 -14.01 -29.05
N VAL A 238 -5.07 -12.86 -29.20
CA VAL A 238 -5.99 -12.31 -28.19
C VAL A 238 -7.15 -13.27 -27.93
N GLU A 239 -7.76 -13.80 -28.99
CA GLU A 239 -8.86 -14.76 -28.90
C GLU A 239 -8.41 -16.10 -28.27
N GLN A 240 -7.30 -16.67 -28.76
CA GLN A 240 -6.76 -17.95 -28.26
C GLN A 240 -6.40 -17.92 -26.78
N LYS A 241 -5.80 -16.79 -26.31
CA LYS A 241 -5.41 -16.63 -24.91
C LYS A 241 -6.52 -16.08 -24.03
N GLY A 242 -7.66 -15.71 -24.60
CA GLY A 242 -8.73 -15.06 -23.84
C GLY A 242 -8.28 -13.74 -23.21
N PHE A 243 -7.38 -12.99 -23.87
CA PHE A 243 -6.81 -11.75 -23.36
C PHE A 243 -7.88 -10.66 -23.28
N LYS A 244 -8.00 -9.98 -22.14
CA LYS A 244 -9.11 -9.07 -21.83
C LYS A 244 -8.64 -7.68 -21.43
N ALA A 245 -9.54 -6.71 -21.55
CA ALA A 245 -9.37 -5.38 -20.98
C ALA A 245 -9.16 -5.43 -19.42
N PRO A 246 -8.51 -4.41 -18.82
CA PRO A 246 -7.92 -3.24 -19.47
C PRO A 246 -6.54 -3.54 -20.04
N ALA A 247 -6.24 -3.04 -21.24
CA ALA A 247 -4.91 -3.15 -21.84
C ALA A 247 -4.58 -1.97 -22.75
N VAL A 248 -3.28 -1.78 -22.96
CA VAL A 248 -2.69 -0.81 -23.89
C VAL A 248 -2.10 -1.60 -25.04
N THR A 249 -2.42 -1.21 -26.27
CA THR A 249 -1.84 -1.80 -27.50
C THR A 249 -0.78 -0.86 -28.06
N ILE A 250 0.38 -1.40 -28.41
CA ILE A 250 1.52 -0.69 -29.01
C ILE A 250 1.78 -1.31 -30.38
N VAL A 251 1.85 -0.49 -31.42
CA VAL A 251 2.12 -0.93 -32.81
C VAL A 251 3.35 -0.21 -33.31
N GLY A 252 4.35 -0.96 -33.75
CA GLY A 252 5.60 -0.45 -34.32
C GLY A 252 6.83 -1.23 -33.90
N GLY A 253 7.96 -1.03 -34.57
CA GLY A 253 9.22 -1.76 -34.37
C GLY A 253 9.85 -1.64 -32.96
N VAL A 254 9.40 -0.68 -32.15
CA VAL A 254 9.83 -0.56 -30.73
C VAL A 254 9.43 -1.77 -29.88
N VAL A 255 8.43 -2.55 -30.33
CA VAL A 255 7.94 -3.75 -29.61
C VAL A 255 9.03 -4.82 -29.52
N ASP A 256 9.86 -4.96 -30.54
CA ASP A 256 10.93 -5.95 -30.59
C ASP A 256 12.02 -5.71 -29.52
N LEU A 257 12.17 -4.47 -29.07
CA LEU A 257 13.13 -4.13 -28.03
C LEU A 257 12.79 -4.79 -26.68
N ARG A 258 11.54 -5.24 -26.49
CA ARG A 258 11.10 -5.93 -25.28
C ARG A 258 11.95 -7.16 -24.94
N GLU A 259 12.43 -7.91 -25.93
CA GLU A 259 13.25 -9.10 -25.68
C GLU A 259 14.45 -8.80 -24.78
N GLN A 260 15.05 -7.64 -24.98
CA GLN A 260 16.24 -7.19 -24.24
C GLN A 260 15.87 -6.33 -23.03
N LEU A 261 14.80 -5.50 -23.15
CA LEU A 261 14.46 -4.47 -22.18
C LEU A 261 13.41 -4.87 -21.15
N SER A 262 12.83 -6.07 -21.24
CA SER A 262 11.89 -6.57 -20.24
C SER A 262 12.57 -6.69 -18.87
N TRP A 263 12.21 -5.85 -17.93
CA TRP A 263 12.82 -5.77 -16.61
C TRP A 263 11.82 -6.08 -15.48
N PHE A 264 10.59 -5.62 -15.60
CA PHE A 264 9.60 -5.68 -14.53
C PHE A 264 9.08 -7.11 -14.30
N GLU A 265 8.76 -7.83 -15.37
CA GLU A 265 8.26 -9.20 -15.34
C GLU A 265 9.35 -10.23 -14.98
N ARG A 266 10.64 -9.82 -14.97
CA ARG A 266 11.78 -10.64 -14.52
C ARG A 266 12.10 -10.48 -13.04
N ARG A 267 11.32 -9.70 -12.30
CA ARG A 267 11.51 -9.54 -10.85
C ARG A 267 11.24 -10.86 -10.13
N PRO A 268 12.00 -11.18 -9.05
CA PRO A 268 11.95 -12.50 -8.39
C PRO A 268 10.57 -12.94 -7.91
N LEU A 269 9.73 -11.99 -7.49
CA LEU A 269 8.39 -12.26 -6.97
C LEU A 269 7.28 -11.79 -7.91
N PHE A 270 7.60 -11.49 -9.18
CA PHE A 270 6.60 -11.09 -10.16
C PHE A 270 5.52 -12.17 -10.32
N GLY A 271 4.26 -11.74 -10.32
CA GLY A 271 3.11 -12.64 -10.43
C GLY A 271 2.77 -13.40 -9.15
N ARG A 272 3.54 -13.24 -8.05
CA ARG A 272 3.23 -13.86 -6.76
C ARG A 272 2.39 -12.93 -5.89
N ARG A 273 1.29 -13.44 -5.35
CA ARG A 273 0.44 -12.72 -4.42
C ARG A 273 0.78 -13.10 -2.98
N VAL A 274 1.10 -12.11 -2.16
CA VAL A 274 1.55 -12.29 -0.79
C VAL A 274 0.65 -11.52 0.17
N VAL A 275 0.04 -12.23 1.12
CA VAL A 275 -0.71 -11.63 2.22
C VAL A 275 0.26 -11.24 3.34
N VAL A 276 0.19 -9.99 3.78
CA VAL A 276 0.92 -9.45 4.93
C VAL A 276 -0.07 -9.14 6.04
N THR A 277 0.04 -9.86 7.18
CA THR A 277 -0.96 -9.83 8.28
C THR A 277 -0.62 -8.84 9.40
N ARG A 278 0.45 -8.08 9.27
CA ARG A 278 0.98 -7.14 10.28
C ARG A 278 0.08 -5.93 10.49
N THR A 279 0.24 -5.19 11.62
CA THR A 279 -0.44 -3.91 11.84
C THR A 279 -0.19 -2.93 10.70
N ARG A 280 -1.13 -2.02 10.43
CA ARG A 280 -1.09 -1.10 9.27
C ARG A 280 0.24 -0.34 9.12
N THR A 281 0.77 0.19 10.22
CA THR A 281 2.04 0.94 10.22
C THR A 281 3.27 0.08 9.94
N GLN A 282 3.24 -1.19 10.33
CA GLN A 282 4.37 -2.12 10.18
C GLN A 282 4.26 -2.98 8.92
N ALA A 283 3.06 -3.17 8.37
CA ALA A 283 2.84 -3.88 7.12
C ALA A 283 3.51 -3.17 5.95
N SER A 284 3.58 -1.83 5.99
CA SER A 284 4.14 -1.03 4.91
C SER A 284 5.62 -1.32 4.61
N VAL A 285 6.45 -1.65 5.60
CA VAL A 285 7.89 -1.94 5.37
C VAL A 285 8.08 -3.26 4.63
N LEU A 286 7.48 -4.34 5.12
CA LEU A 286 7.54 -5.64 4.43
C LEU A 286 6.84 -5.58 3.08
N GLY A 287 5.64 -4.97 3.04
CA GLY A 287 4.86 -4.82 1.82
C GLY A 287 5.59 -4.03 0.72
N ALA A 288 6.25 -2.92 1.07
CA ALA A 288 7.03 -2.14 0.12
C ALA A 288 8.17 -2.97 -0.50
N ARG A 289 8.95 -3.68 0.32
CA ARG A 289 10.06 -4.53 -0.16
C ARG A 289 9.58 -5.67 -1.04
N LEU A 290 8.48 -6.34 -0.69
CA LEU A 290 7.89 -7.39 -1.52
C LEU A 290 7.37 -6.82 -2.86
N SER A 291 6.76 -5.64 -2.84
CA SER A 291 6.31 -4.95 -4.05
C SER A 291 7.47 -4.53 -4.96
N GLU A 292 8.58 -4.06 -4.40
CA GLU A 292 9.82 -3.76 -5.15
C GLU A 292 10.38 -5.00 -5.86
N LEU A 293 10.16 -6.19 -5.30
CA LEU A 293 10.53 -7.47 -5.91
C LEU A 293 9.46 -8.00 -6.88
N GLY A 294 8.38 -7.29 -7.09
CA GLY A 294 7.33 -7.60 -8.07
C GLY A 294 6.11 -8.33 -7.51
N ALA A 295 6.00 -8.51 -6.20
CA ALA A 295 4.85 -9.19 -5.60
C ALA A 295 3.56 -8.35 -5.62
N ASP A 296 2.41 -9.02 -5.73
CA ASP A 296 1.08 -8.47 -5.42
C ASP A 296 0.83 -8.55 -3.91
N VAL A 297 1.06 -7.47 -3.21
CA VAL A 297 0.92 -7.45 -1.75
C VAL A 297 -0.52 -7.14 -1.35
N LEU A 298 -1.12 -8.06 -0.60
CA LEU A 298 -2.38 -7.86 0.10
C LEU A 298 -2.10 -7.58 1.58
N GLU A 299 -2.17 -6.33 1.99
CA GLU A 299 -2.07 -6.01 3.41
C GLU A 299 -3.42 -6.22 4.07
N ILE A 300 -3.51 -7.27 4.86
CA ILE A 300 -4.68 -7.67 5.64
C ILE A 300 -4.28 -7.65 7.12
N PRO A 301 -4.26 -6.48 7.76
CA PRO A 301 -3.95 -6.39 9.17
C PRO A 301 -5.01 -7.17 9.98
N THR A 302 -4.56 -8.05 10.85
CA THR A 302 -5.44 -8.84 11.72
C THR A 302 -5.53 -8.28 13.12
N ILE A 303 -4.59 -7.40 13.45
CA ILE A 303 -4.50 -6.73 14.74
C ILE A 303 -4.31 -5.23 14.56
N LYS A 304 -4.82 -4.48 15.51
CA LYS A 304 -4.52 -3.05 15.68
C LYS A 304 -4.11 -2.76 17.12
N ILE A 305 -3.29 -1.74 17.27
CA ILE A 305 -2.93 -1.20 18.57
C ILE A 305 -4.03 -0.23 18.99
N ALA A 306 -4.56 -0.43 20.19
CA ALA A 306 -5.58 0.40 20.80
C ALA A 306 -5.09 0.92 22.16
N GLU A 307 -5.77 1.92 22.70
CA GLU A 307 -5.52 2.42 24.04
C GLU A 307 -5.75 1.30 25.07
N PRO A 308 -4.99 1.24 26.18
CA PRO A 308 -5.23 0.26 27.23
C PRO A 308 -6.60 0.52 27.89
N GLU A 309 -7.19 -0.52 28.46
CA GLU A 309 -8.46 -0.39 29.20
C GLU A 309 -8.27 0.45 30.48
N ASP A 310 -7.16 0.23 31.17
CA ASP A 310 -6.79 1.01 32.36
C ASP A 310 -5.92 2.21 31.97
N GLN A 311 -6.58 3.32 31.69
CA GLN A 311 -5.90 4.59 31.40
C GLN A 311 -5.46 5.33 32.68
N GLU A 312 -6.00 4.96 33.85
CA GLU A 312 -5.64 5.57 35.13
C GLU A 312 -4.25 5.14 35.55
N ALA A 313 -3.93 3.84 35.45
CA ALA A 313 -2.58 3.32 35.72
C ALA A 313 -1.52 3.96 34.79
N LEU A 314 -1.85 4.14 33.51
CA LEU A 314 -0.96 4.83 32.57
C LEU A 314 -0.74 6.30 32.95
N ARG A 315 -1.81 7.01 33.30
CA ARG A 315 -1.73 8.41 33.72
C ARG A 315 -0.90 8.57 34.99
N ASP A 316 -1.15 7.72 35.98
CA ASP A 316 -0.45 7.77 37.26
C ASP A 316 1.04 7.42 37.08
N GLY A 317 1.38 6.44 36.23
CA GLY A 317 2.76 6.13 35.87
C GLY A 317 3.46 7.30 35.18
N LEU A 318 2.77 8.02 34.28
CA LEU A 318 3.31 9.21 33.61
C LEU A 318 3.52 10.38 34.59
N LEU A 319 2.59 10.60 35.54
CA LEU A 319 2.74 11.64 36.56
C LEU A 319 3.84 11.27 37.58
N GLY A 320 4.08 9.98 37.80
CA GLY A 320 5.11 9.44 38.68
C GLY A 320 6.50 9.30 38.08
N LEU A 321 6.75 9.74 36.82
CA LEU A 321 8.03 9.50 36.09
C LEU A 321 9.27 9.87 36.90
N GLY A 322 9.23 10.97 37.66
CA GLY A 322 10.35 11.40 38.50
C GLY A 322 10.70 10.48 39.67
N SER A 323 9.86 9.49 39.97
CA SER A 323 10.10 8.51 41.06
C SER A 323 10.79 7.24 40.55
N TYR A 324 10.85 7.00 39.26
CA TYR A 324 11.47 5.81 38.67
C TYR A 324 12.96 6.01 38.41
N GLN A 325 13.74 5.00 38.74
CA GLN A 325 15.16 4.92 38.38
C GLN A 325 15.33 4.27 37.01
N TRP A 326 14.37 3.39 36.60
CA TRP A 326 14.40 2.69 35.32
C TRP A 326 13.08 2.76 34.60
N LEU A 327 13.17 3.01 33.28
CA LEU A 327 12.07 2.84 32.32
C LEU A 327 12.42 1.67 31.41
N VAL A 328 11.62 0.62 31.43
CA VAL A 328 11.86 -0.61 30.65
C VAL A 328 10.82 -0.71 29.53
N PHE A 329 11.28 -0.76 28.30
CA PHE A 329 10.45 -0.88 27.11
C PHE A 329 10.63 -2.26 26.47
N THR A 330 9.54 -3.03 26.36
CA THR A 330 9.58 -4.40 25.84
C THR A 330 9.33 -4.50 24.34
N SER A 331 8.79 -3.44 23.70
CA SER A 331 8.42 -3.47 22.29
C SER A 331 8.48 -2.09 21.62
N PRO A 332 8.68 -2.03 20.30
CA PRO A 332 8.59 -0.78 19.54
C PRO A 332 7.22 -0.09 19.68
N ASN A 333 6.13 -0.86 19.74
CA ASN A 333 4.78 -0.32 19.96
C ASN A 333 4.65 0.33 21.33
N GLY A 334 5.27 -0.28 22.37
CA GLY A 334 5.31 0.29 23.71
C GLY A 334 5.98 1.65 23.73
N VAL A 335 7.09 1.82 23.00
CA VAL A 335 7.77 3.12 22.84
C VAL A 335 6.85 4.13 22.16
N ASP A 336 6.28 3.77 20.99
CA ASP A 336 5.41 4.70 20.23
C ASP A 336 4.20 5.13 21.07
N CYS A 337 3.53 4.19 21.75
CA CYS A 337 2.36 4.49 22.58
C CYS A 337 2.72 5.35 23.78
N PHE A 338 3.79 4.99 24.51
CA PHE A 338 4.26 5.77 25.66
C PHE A 338 4.54 7.23 25.25
N PHE A 339 5.33 7.47 24.20
CA PHE A 339 5.66 8.83 23.80
C PHE A 339 4.48 9.60 23.19
N ASN A 340 3.52 8.91 22.56
CA ASN A 340 2.26 9.53 22.16
C ASN A 340 1.45 10.06 23.36
N TYR A 341 1.44 9.35 24.50
CA TYR A 341 0.80 9.83 25.74
C TYR A 341 1.66 10.86 26.44
N PHE A 342 2.95 10.63 26.52
CA PHE A 342 3.90 11.54 27.16
C PHE A 342 3.80 12.96 26.57
N PHE A 343 3.86 13.13 25.25
CA PHE A 343 3.74 14.43 24.60
C PHE A 343 2.32 15.03 24.58
N LYS A 344 1.33 14.34 25.13
CA LYS A 344 0.03 14.97 25.44
C LYS A 344 0.07 15.76 26.75
N GLY A 345 0.94 15.36 27.68
CA GLY A 345 1.02 15.92 29.03
C GLY A 345 2.31 16.71 29.31
N PHE A 346 3.37 16.47 28.55
CA PHE A 346 4.69 17.07 28.75
C PHE A 346 5.19 17.74 27.48
N ASP A 347 5.96 18.81 27.64
CA ASP A 347 6.41 19.63 26.51
C ASP A 347 7.67 19.07 25.83
N ASP A 348 8.58 18.46 26.60
CA ASP A 348 9.81 17.89 26.03
C ASP A 348 10.38 16.70 26.85
N LEU A 349 11.43 16.07 26.30
CA LEU A 349 12.06 14.88 26.87
C LEU A 349 12.76 15.13 28.23
N ARG A 350 13.01 16.35 28.62
CA ARG A 350 13.60 16.68 29.95
C ARG A 350 12.69 16.30 31.09
N ASP A 351 11.39 16.20 30.84
CA ASP A 351 10.39 15.77 31.79
C ASP A 351 10.46 14.26 32.12
N LEU A 352 11.23 13.47 31.34
CA LEU A 352 11.59 12.09 31.72
C LEU A 352 12.48 12.04 32.97
N GLY A 353 13.12 13.16 33.32
CA GLY A 353 14.05 13.21 34.45
C GLY A 353 15.37 12.48 34.17
N GLY A 354 16.02 12.02 35.27
CA GLY A 354 17.30 11.33 35.22
C GLY A 354 17.22 9.80 35.21
N CYS A 355 16.08 9.23 34.76
CA CYS A 355 15.89 7.79 34.73
C CYS A 355 16.77 7.11 33.67
N ARG A 356 17.16 5.88 33.92
CA ARG A 356 17.86 5.00 32.99
C ARG A 356 16.85 4.28 32.11
N ILE A 357 17.27 3.90 30.91
CA ILE A 357 16.38 3.27 29.94
C ILE A 357 16.91 1.88 29.55
N ALA A 358 16.05 0.88 29.71
CA ALA A 358 16.29 -0.46 29.20
C ALA A 358 15.37 -0.79 28.00
N ALA A 359 15.94 -1.40 26.97
CA ALA A 359 15.21 -1.84 25.78
C ALA A 359 15.40 -3.34 25.58
N VAL A 360 14.32 -4.11 25.51
CA VAL A 360 14.40 -5.58 25.41
C VAL A 360 14.91 -6.09 24.06
N GLY A 361 14.92 -5.26 23.03
CA GLY A 361 15.42 -5.70 21.73
C GLY A 361 15.88 -4.58 20.82
N PRO A 362 16.60 -4.89 19.73
CA PRO A 362 17.23 -3.90 18.85
C PRO A 362 16.22 -2.98 18.17
N ALA A 363 15.04 -3.46 17.79
CA ALA A 363 13.98 -2.65 17.19
C ALA A 363 13.41 -1.63 18.19
N THR A 364 13.26 -2.02 19.45
CA THR A 364 12.86 -1.14 20.56
C THR A 364 13.92 -0.08 20.83
N ALA A 365 15.18 -0.51 20.91
CA ALA A 365 16.32 0.38 21.08
C ALA A 365 16.45 1.39 19.93
N ALA A 366 16.24 0.97 18.67
CA ALA A 366 16.28 1.85 17.51
C ALA A 366 15.22 2.97 17.59
N LYS A 367 14.01 2.67 18.08
CA LYS A 367 12.95 3.67 18.29
C LYS A 367 13.35 4.72 19.34
N LEU A 368 13.88 4.28 20.46
CA LEU A 368 14.35 5.18 21.53
C LEU A 368 15.53 6.04 21.06
N LYS A 369 16.50 5.44 20.34
CA LYS A 369 17.63 6.17 19.75
C LYS A 369 17.19 7.21 18.71
N ALA A 370 16.11 6.97 17.98
CA ALA A 370 15.53 7.95 17.06
C ALA A 370 14.98 9.19 17.78
N LEU A 371 14.64 9.06 19.06
CA LEU A 371 14.30 10.17 19.98
C LEU A 371 15.53 10.75 20.67
N HIS A 372 16.74 10.38 20.26
CA HIS A 372 18.00 10.78 20.88
C HIS A 372 18.19 10.35 22.34
N LEU A 373 17.49 9.29 22.77
CA LEU A 373 17.63 8.72 24.10
C LEU A 373 18.76 7.68 24.12
N LYS A 374 19.58 7.73 25.18
CA LYS A 374 20.59 6.70 25.44
C LYS A 374 19.90 5.44 25.95
N ILE A 375 20.34 4.28 25.49
CA ILE A 375 19.96 2.99 26.08
C ILE A 375 21.06 2.58 27.03
N ASP A 376 20.70 2.44 28.30
CA ASP A 376 21.63 2.08 29.36
C ASP A 376 21.79 0.57 29.47
N LEU A 377 20.72 -0.20 29.20
CA LEU A 377 20.77 -1.66 29.22
C LEU A 377 19.98 -2.27 28.07
N MET A 378 20.59 -3.23 27.38
CA MET A 378 19.95 -4.09 26.40
C MET A 378 20.46 -5.52 26.56
N PRO A 379 19.60 -6.54 26.76
CA PRO A 379 20.03 -7.91 26.91
C PRO A 379 20.54 -8.51 25.59
N ASP A 380 21.38 -9.53 25.69
CA ASP A 380 21.80 -10.34 24.53
C ASP A 380 20.69 -11.29 24.06
N CYS A 381 19.88 -11.80 25.01
CA CYS A 381 18.69 -12.60 24.75
C CYS A 381 17.42 -11.79 25.04
N TYR A 382 16.53 -11.67 24.07
CA TYR A 382 15.34 -10.80 24.13
C TYR A 382 14.14 -11.50 24.81
N THR A 383 14.41 -12.14 25.96
CA THR A 383 13.43 -12.83 26.81
C THR A 383 13.37 -12.20 28.20
N ALA A 384 12.36 -12.54 28.99
CA ALA A 384 12.24 -12.10 30.38
C ALA A 384 13.49 -12.48 31.20
N GLU A 385 13.92 -13.74 31.09
CA GLU A 385 15.13 -14.25 31.74
C GLU A 385 16.40 -13.52 31.26
N GLY A 386 16.48 -13.21 29.96
CA GLY A 386 17.62 -12.47 29.39
C GLY A 386 17.70 -11.04 29.92
N VAL A 387 16.57 -10.35 30.11
CA VAL A 387 16.55 -9.02 30.76
C VAL A 387 17.00 -9.11 32.21
N ALA A 388 16.49 -10.09 32.95
CA ALA A 388 16.90 -10.32 34.36
C ALA A 388 18.38 -10.68 34.46
N ALA A 389 18.90 -11.51 33.55
CA ALA A 389 20.34 -11.84 33.50
C ALA A 389 21.17 -10.59 33.20
N ALA A 390 20.76 -9.74 32.26
CA ALA A 390 21.48 -8.52 31.94
C ALA A 390 21.58 -7.55 33.13
N PHE A 391 20.55 -7.46 33.98
CA PHE A 391 20.63 -6.71 35.23
C PHE A 391 21.51 -7.40 36.26
N ARG A 392 21.39 -8.71 36.42
CA ARG A 392 22.17 -9.49 37.40
C ARG A 392 23.66 -9.45 37.11
N ASP A 393 24.04 -9.56 35.85
CA ASP A 393 25.43 -9.67 35.41
C ASP A 393 26.07 -8.28 35.13
N SER A 394 25.31 -7.20 35.31
CA SER A 394 25.80 -5.85 35.13
C SER A 394 26.69 -5.43 36.31
N GLU A 395 27.94 -5.03 36.06
CA GLU A 395 28.82 -4.40 37.05
C GLU A 395 28.48 -2.93 37.31
N GLU A 396 27.74 -2.29 36.38
CA GLU A 396 27.46 -0.85 36.38
C GLU A 396 26.09 -0.54 37.06
N TYR A 397 25.11 -1.47 36.94
CA TYR A 397 23.74 -1.23 37.32
C TYR A 397 23.21 -2.31 38.26
N SER A 398 22.61 -1.89 39.38
CA SER A 398 21.80 -2.73 40.26
C SER A 398 20.36 -2.20 40.22
N ILE A 399 19.37 -3.08 40.35
CA ILE A 399 17.95 -2.72 40.50
C ILE A 399 17.39 -3.04 41.88
N GLU A 400 18.22 -3.49 42.81
CA GLU A 400 17.80 -3.78 44.17
C GLU A 400 17.31 -2.50 44.84
N ASN A 401 16.06 -2.52 45.34
CA ASN A 401 15.34 -1.39 45.93
C ASN A 401 15.15 -0.17 44.98
N GLU A 402 15.29 -0.35 43.65
CA GLU A 402 14.98 0.69 42.68
C GLU A 402 13.55 0.54 42.14
N ASN A 403 12.87 1.67 41.88
CA ASN A 403 11.56 1.71 41.22
C ASN A 403 11.74 1.56 39.70
N VAL A 404 11.09 0.56 39.15
CA VAL A 404 11.16 0.19 37.72
C VAL A 404 9.77 0.33 37.10
N ALA A 405 9.61 1.24 36.14
CA ALA A 405 8.40 1.31 35.31
C ALA A 405 8.56 0.41 34.09
N LEU A 406 7.66 -0.55 33.96
CA LEU A 406 7.66 -1.50 32.84
C LEU A 406 6.53 -1.16 31.85
N PHE A 407 6.87 -0.53 30.72
CA PHE A 407 5.91 -0.10 29.70
C PHE A 407 5.72 -1.17 28.62
N ARG A 408 4.54 -1.79 28.60
CA ARG A 408 4.28 -2.93 27.72
C ARG A 408 2.81 -3.08 27.30
N ALA A 409 2.50 -4.15 26.57
CA ALA A 409 1.12 -4.49 26.21
C ALA A 409 0.31 -4.89 27.47
N GLN A 410 -1.00 -4.59 27.47
CA GLN A 410 -1.92 -4.98 28.54
C GLN A 410 -1.95 -6.50 28.75
N VAL A 411 -1.91 -7.26 27.66
CA VAL A 411 -1.78 -8.72 27.73
C VAL A 411 -0.33 -9.09 27.43
N ALA A 412 0.44 -9.41 28.48
CA ALA A 412 1.83 -9.84 28.37
C ALA A 412 2.16 -10.88 29.46
N SER A 413 3.22 -11.69 29.24
CA SER A 413 3.64 -12.69 30.21
C SER A 413 3.99 -12.07 31.57
N PRO A 414 3.56 -12.66 32.69
CA PRO A 414 3.92 -12.20 34.05
C PRO A 414 5.35 -12.55 34.43
N GLU A 415 6.14 -13.17 33.58
CA GLU A 415 7.51 -13.61 33.87
C GLU A 415 8.44 -12.44 34.12
N LEU A 416 8.44 -11.44 33.22
CA LEU A 416 9.38 -10.32 33.35
C LEU A 416 9.22 -9.51 34.64
N PRO A 417 8.02 -9.08 35.09
CA PRO A 417 7.87 -8.45 36.40
C PRO A 417 8.41 -9.30 37.53
N ARG A 418 8.07 -10.61 37.54
CA ARG A 418 8.52 -11.55 38.57
C ARG A 418 10.03 -11.71 38.62
N GLU A 419 10.68 -11.80 37.47
CA GLU A 419 12.14 -11.88 37.39
C GLU A 419 12.81 -10.61 37.93
N LEU A 420 12.30 -9.42 37.59
CA LEU A 420 12.82 -8.16 38.10
C LEU A 420 12.58 -8.02 39.63
N GLU A 421 11.40 -8.38 40.11
CA GLU A 421 11.08 -8.43 41.54
C GLU A 421 11.99 -9.41 42.29
N SER A 422 12.33 -10.56 41.70
CA SER A 422 13.26 -11.53 42.28
C SER A 422 14.67 -10.97 42.48
N LEU A 423 15.04 -9.94 41.71
CA LEU A 423 16.29 -9.17 41.87
C LEU A 423 16.18 -8.00 42.86
N GLY A 424 15.03 -7.86 43.53
CA GLY A 424 14.79 -6.83 44.53
C GLY A 424 14.24 -5.52 43.98
N ALA A 425 13.83 -5.45 42.73
CA ALA A 425 13.19 -4.26 42.16
C ALA A 425 11.77 -4.05 42.67
N ILE A 426 11.33 -2.80 42.71
CA ILE A 426 9.95 -2.41 42.95
C ILE A 426 9.35 -2.11 41.56
N VAL A 427 8.53 -3.03 41.03
CA VAL A 427 8.08 -2.99 39.64
C VAL A 427 6.65 -2.46 39.54
N ASP A 428 6.47 -1.39 38.78
CA ASP A 428 5.17 -0.92 38.29
C ASP A 428 4.96 -1.41 36.85
N ASP A 429 4.04 -2.36 36.69
CA ASP A 429 3.68 -2.94 35.38
C ASP A 429 2.57 -2.11 34.73
N ILE A 430 2.96 -1.23 33.79
CA ILE A 430 2.11 -0.19 33.24
C ILE A 430 1.73 -0.54 31.79
N PRO A 431 0.47 -0.93 31.53
CA PRO A 431 0.00 -1.16 30.18
C PRO A 431 -0.09 0.16 29.42
N VAL A 432 0.62 0.27 28.29
CA VAL A 432 0.59 1.46 27.44
C VAL A 432 -0.23 1.25 26.16
N TYR A 433 -0.58 0.02 25.84
CA TYR A 433 -1.45 -0.34 24.73
C TYR A 433 -2.08 -1.72 24.93
N GLN A 434 -3.15 -1.97 24.19
CA GLN A 434 -3.67 -3.32 23.97
C GLN A 434 -3.66 -3.68 22.49
N THR A 435 -3.55 -4.99 22.22
CA THR A 435 -3.68 -5.54 20.87
C THR A 435 -5.10 -6.07 20.71
N VAL A 436 -5.86 -5.50 19.78
CA VAL A 436 -7.22 -5.92 19.49
C VAL A 436 -7.36 -6.37 18.03
N SER A 437 -8.39 -7.15 17.75
CA SER A 437 -8.68 -7.61 16.38
C SER A 437 -8.97 -6.44 15.46
N GLU A 438 -8.36 -6.45 14.27
CA GLU A 438 -8.71 -5.54 13.18
C GLU A 438 -9.69 -6.22 12.22
N THR A 439 -10.85 -5.63 12.02
CA THR A 439 -11.91 -6.21 11.19
C THR A 439 -12.23 -5.38 9.94
N GLU A 440 -11.74 -4.14 9.86
CA GLU A 440 -12.00 -3.26 8.71
C GLU A 440 -11.15 -3.66 7.50
N ASP A 441 -11.79 -3.63 6.32
CA ASP A 441 -11.15 -3.84 5.01
C ASP A 441 -11.18 -2.53 4.19
N ARG A 442 -10.44 -1.51 4.63
CA ARG A 442 -10.45 -0.18 3.99
C ARG A 442 -9.87 -0.17 2.58
N ASN A 443 -9.01 -1.12 2.26
CA ASN A 443 -8.31 -1.18 0.96
C ASN A 443 -8.82 -2.29 0.05
N GLY A 444 -9.89 -2.99 0.42
CA GLY A 444 -10.46 -4.11 -0.34
C GLY A 444 -9.53 -5.31 -0.48
N ALA A 445 -8.52 -5.45 0.41
CA ALA A 445 -7.56 -6.54 0.34
C ALA A 445 -8.20 -7.89 0.67
N VAL A 446 -9.17 -7.89 1.59
CA VAL A 446 -9.95 -9.11 1.92
C VAL A 446 -10.78 -9.56 0.72
N ALA A 447 -11.51 -8.62 0.08
CA ALA A 447 -12.28 -8.95 -1.12
C ALA A 447 -11.37 -9.51 -2.23
N ARG A 448 -10.17 -8.94 -2.43
CA ARG A 448 -9.19 -9.41 -3.41
C ARG A 448 -8.61 -10.79 -3.06
N LEU A 449 -8.44 -11.10 -1.77
CA LEU A 449 -8.06 -12.43 -1.31
C LEU A 449 -9.16 -13.45 -1.64
N GLU A 450 -10.41 -13.11 -1.35
CA GLU A 450 -11.56 -13.98 -1.62
C GLU A 450 -11.76 -14.26 -3.10
N GLU A 451 -11.59 -13.25 -3.97
CA GLU A 451 -11.76 -13.38 -5.42
C GLU A 451 -10.62 -14.11 -6.12
N GLY A 452 -9.39 -13.87 -5.71
CA GLY A 452 -8.22 -14.32 -6.47
C GLY A 452 -7.18 -15.10 -5.67
N GLY A 453 -7.42 -15.42 -4.41
CA GLY A 453 -6.52 -16.17 -3.55
C GLY A 453 -5.20 -15.47 -3.24
N ALA A 454 -4.25 -16.23 -2.72
CA ALA A 454 -2.86 -15.81 -2.49
C ALA A 454 -1.91 -17.02 -2.65
N ASP A 455 -0.67 -16.76 -3.04
CA ASP A 455 0.39 -17.78 -3.07
C ASP A 455 1.02 -17.97 -1.68
N TRP A 456 1.10 -16.87 -0.92
CA TRP A 456 1.74 -16.84 0.39
C TRP A 456 0.96 -16.04 1.41
N ILE A 457 0.96 -16.51 2.67
CA ILE A 457 0.51 -15.75 3.83
C ILE A 457 1.67 -15.65 4.82
N THR A 458 2.01 -14.42 5.24
CA THR A 458 3.16 -14.17 6.11
C THR A 458 2.71 -13.81 7.50
N PHE A 459 3.34 -14.42 8.51
CA PHE A 459 3.08 -14.16 9.92
C PHE A 459 4.34 -13.69 10.64
N THR A 460 4.24 -12.57 11.33
CA THR A 460 5.37 -11.91 12.02
C THR A 460 5.27 -11.95 13.55
N SER A 461 4.22 -12.59 14.07
CA SER A 461 4.05 -12.87 15.51
C SER A 461 2.97 -13.93 15.71
N SER A 462 2.96 -14.57 16.89
CA SER A 462 1.92 -15.53 17.28
C SER A 462 0.53 -14.90 17.26
N SER A 463 0.41 -13.66 17.77
CA SER A 463 -0.87 -12.93 17.79
C SER A 463 -1.44 -12.68 16.40
N THR A 464 -0.60 -12.38 15.39
CA THR A 464 -1.10 -12.20 14.02
C THR A 464 -1.66 -13.51 13.43
N ALA A 465 -1.08 -14.66 13.76
CA ALA A 465 -1.59 -15.97 13.34
C ALA A 465 -2.92 -16.32 14.02
N GLU A 466 -2.99 -16.11 15.34
CA GLU A 466 -4.20 -16.40 16.14
C GLU A 466 -5.39 -15.52 15.71
N HIS A 467 -5.17 -14.23 15.50
CA HIS A 467 -6.22 -13.32 15.03
C HIS A 467 -6.61 -13.55 13.56
N PHE A 468 -5.66 -13.99 12.72
CA PHE A 468 -5.99 -14.39 11.36
C PHE A 468 -6.89 -15.62 11.37
N ASP A 469 -6.54 -16.64 12.16
CA ASP A 469 -7.34 -17.86 12.31
C ASP A 469 -8.74 -17.55 12.83
N ALA A 470 -8.84 -16.75 13.88
CA ALA A 470 -10.12 -16.33 14.46
C ALA A 470 -11.04 -15.60 13.46
N ARG A 471 -10.45 -14.84 12.52
CA ARG A 471 -11.20 -14.04 11.54
C ARG A 471 -11.57 -14.83 10.28
N PHE A 472 -10.66 -15.65 9.76
CA PHE A 472 -10.77 -16.25 8.44
C PHE A 472 -10.77 -17.79 8.45
N GLY A 473 -10.37 -18.44 9.56
CA GLY A 473 -10.10 -19.87 9.60
C GLY A 473 -8.85 -20.21 8.78
N LEU A 474 -7.69 -20.24 9.42
CA LEU A 474 -6.40 -20.36 8.71
C LEU A 474 -6.33 -21.61 7.83
N VAL A 475 -6.65 -22.77 8.38
CA VAL A 475 -6.61 -24.06 7.62
C VAL A 475 -7.54 -23.99 6.41
N ALA A 476 -8.79 -23.55 6.61
CA ALA A 476 -9.77 -23.44 5.51
C ALA A 476 -9.32 -22.45 4.42
N THR A 477 -8.70 -21.34 4.82
CA THR A 477 -8.16 -20.35 3.87
C THR A 477 -7.00 -20.93 3.04
N LEU A 478 -6.10 -21.68 3.67
CA LEU A 478 -5.00 -22.34 2.97
C LEU A 478 -5.49 -23.41 2.00
N GLU A 479 -6.45 -24.24 2.41
CA GLU A 479 -7.06 -25.25 1.54
C GLU A 479 -7.80 -24.62 0.34
N LYS A 480 -8.58 -23.57 0.59
CA LYS A 480 -9.35 -22.87 -0.44
C LYS A 480 -8.46 -22.25 -1.52
N HIS A 481 -7.33 -21.67 -1.14
CA HIS A 481 -6.49 -20.88 -2.04
C HIS A 481 -5.19 -21.57 -2.44
N GLY A 482 -4.82 -22.69 -1.83
CA GLY A 482 -3.55 -23.38 -2.05
C GLY A 482 -2.35 -22.56 -1.56
N ALA A 483 -2.57 -21.63 -0.63
CA ALA A 483 -1.54 -20.73 -0.15
C ALA A 483 -0.54 -21.44 0.77
N ARG A 484 0.72 -21.00 0.73
CA ARG A 484 1.79 -21.46 1.62
C ARG A 484 2.00 -20.44 2.76
N VAL A 485 2.51 -20.90 3.89
CA VAL A 485 2.76 -20.05 5.06
C VAL A 485 4.24 -19.80 5.25
N LEU A 486 4.58 -18.54 5.50
CA LEU A 486 5.91 -18.09 5.93
C LEU A 486 5.82 -17.52 7.35
N SER A 487 6.60 -18.06 8.29
CA SER A 487 6.74 -17.53 9.64
C SER A 487 8.04 -16.76 9.83
N ILE A 488 8.01 -15.73 10.69
CA ILE A 488 9.22 -14.94 10.99
C ILE A 488 10.22 -15.69 11.87
N GLY A 489 9.77 -16.67 12.66
CA GLY A 489 10.64 -17.37 13.60
C GLY A 489 9.89 -18.34 14.51
N PRO A 490 10.62 -19.00 15.45
CA PRO A 490 10.17 -20.20 16.16
C PRO A 490 8.92 -19.99 17.02
N GLU A 491 8.73 -18.84 17.66
CA GLU A 491 7.53 -18.60 18.48
C GLU A 491 6.26 -18.49 17.60
N THR A 492 6.38 -17.85 16.43
CA THR A 492 5.29 -17.79 15.45
C THR A 492 5.03 -19.18 14.86
N THR A 493 6.07 -19.94 14.57
CA THR A 493 5.98 -21.33 14.10
C THR A 493 5.26 -22.23 15.12
N LYS A 494 5.58 -22.09 16.42
CA LYS A 494 4.88 -22.85 17.49
C LYS A 494 3.37 -22.51 17.52
N ALA A 495 3.00 -21.23 17.39
CA ALA A 495 1.61 -20.82 17.34
C ALA A 495 0.88 -21.40 16.12
N LEU A 496 1.49 -21.34 14.94
CA LEU A 496 0.94 -21.94 13.71
C LEU A 496 0.72 -23.45 13.84
N LYS A 497 1.67 -24.18 14.44
CA LYS A 497 1.52 -25.62 14.71
C LYS A 497 0.36 -25.92 15.65
N LYS A 498 0.13 -25.10 16.68
CA LYS A 498 -1.05 -25.23 17.56
C LYS A 498 -2.37 -25.02 16.81
N LEU A 499 -2.36 -24.19 15.75
CA LEU A 499 -3.50 -23.97 14.87
C LEU A 499 -3.62 -25.05 13.76
N GLY A 500 -2.78 -26.09 13.78
CA GLY A 500 -2.80 -27.19 12.82
C GLY A 500 -2.07 -26.90 11.51
N VAL A 501 -1.24 -25.87 11.44
CA VAL A 501 -0.51 -25.48 10.23
C VAL A 501 1.00 -25.59 10.43
N GLU A 502 1.66 -26.38 9.59
CA GLU A 502 3.11 -26.39 9.47
C GLU A 502 3.52 -25.30 8.46
N PRO A 503 4.29 -24.28 8.84
CA PRO A 503 4.77 -23.28 7.89
C PRO A 503 5.69 -23.93 6.85
N ALA A 504 5.51 -23.54 5.58
CA ALA A 504 6.35 -24.02 4.49
C ALA A 504 7.79 -23.53 4.63
N VAL A 505 7.97 -22.34 5.24
CA VAL A 505 9.28 -21.74 5.48
C VAL A 505 9.26 -20.95 6.79
N GLU A 506 10.34 -21.05 7.57
CA GLU A 506 10.66 -20.17 8.69
C GLU A 506 11.85 -19.29 8.30
N ALA A 507 11.76 -17.99 8.52
CA ALA A 507 12.78 -17.03 8.12
C ALA A 507 14.07 -17.18 8.96
N GLN A 508 15.22 -17.04 8.31
CA GLN A 508 16.54 -16.95 8.95
C GLN A 508 17.37 -15.88 8.22
N PRO A 509 17.80 -14.83 8.93
CA PRO A 509 17.55 -14.52 10.34
C PRO A 509 16.06 -14.20 10.62
N HIS A 510 15.65 -14.23 11.90
CA HIS A 510 14.26 -13.95 12.35
C HIS A 510 13.95 -12.45 12.26
N SER A 511 13.93 -11.93 11.04
CA SER A 511 13.77 -10.50 10.71
C SER A 511 12.97 -10.31 9.43
N ILE A 512 12.59 -9.08 9.14
CA ILE A 512 11.93 -8.72 7.87
C ILE A 512 12.84 -9.07 6.68
N ASP A 513 14.14 -8.82 6.79
CA ASP A 513 15.13 -9.16 5.75
C ASP A 513 15.15 -10.67 5.50
N GLY A 514 15.25 -11.46 6.56
CA GLY A 514 15.20 -12.92 6.45
C GLY A 514 13.89 -13.45 5.88
N MET A 515 12.74 -12.81 6.16
CA MET A 515 11.47 -13.17 5.54
C MET A 515 11.48 -12.93 4.02
N VAL A 516 12.03 -11.81 3.58
CA VAL A 516 12.14 -11.48 2.15
C VAL A 516 13.06 -12.47 1.44
N GLU A 517 14.23 -12.76 2.01
CA GLU A 517 15.19 -13.74 1.47
C GLU A 517 14.59 -15.14 1.39
N ALA A 518 13.93 -15.57 2.47
CA ALA A 518 13.25 -16.87 2.54
C ALA A 518 12.15 -17.00 1.49
N LEU A 519 11.37 -15.93 1.27
CA LEU A 519 10.31 -15.92 0.26
C LEU A 519 10.89 -15.97 -1.16
N MET A 520 11.95 -15.22 -1.46
CA MET A 520 12.64 -15.28 -2.75
C MET A 520 13.19 -16.67 -3.06
N ALA A 521 13.83 -17.31 -2.07
CA ALA A 521 14.36 -18.66 -2.22
C ALA A 521 13.24 -19.72 -2.44
N ALA A 522 12.07 -19.53 -1.84
CA ALA A 522 10.97 -20.47 -1.94
C ALA A 522 10.02 -20.23 -3.13
N ALA A 523 10.09 -19.06 -3.76
CA ALA A 523 9.25 -18.68 -4.90
C ALA A 523 9.91 -18.95 -6.26
N GLY A 524 11.25 -19.10 -6.31
CA GLY A 524 12.01 -19.56 -7.49
C GLY A 524 11.93 -21.05 -7.56
#